data_af1c37f38243753eb4fea3d7b64e7051
#
_entry.id   af1c37f38243753eb4fea3d7b64e7051
#
_cell.length_a   1.000
_cell.length_b   1.000
_cell.length_c   1.000
_cell.angle_alpha   90.00
_cell.angle_beta   90.00
_cell.angle_gamma   90.00
#
_symmetry.space_group_name_H-M   'P 1'
#
loop_
_entity.id
_entity.type
_entity.pdbx_description
1 polymer ?
#
loop_
_entity_poly.entity_id
_entity_poly.type
_entity_poly.pdbx_seq_one_letter_code
_entity_poly.pdbx_strand_id
1 'polypeptide(L)'
;SESGERKTKWISTGLSAKGNKRKAEAMLEEARANYQSTDASNGADILFADYMLSWVEIVRPSLEENTYAGYRGIIEKRIAPYFRSKKTTLGELKPIHIQEFYTFCQNTLHVSNNTVIHYHANLMSALKYATEMELISVTPMGKVKRPKLIQNTANFYTLEEAEHLISAVHGDPIEFPVIMAAYSKLLCTFGHSIQDLSRRGNGKHVNRTT
;
A
#
# COMPACT_ATOMS: atom_id res chain seq x y z
N SER A 1 19.93 12.28 18.36
CA SER A 1 19.83 11.34 19.48
C SER A 1 19.30 12.08 20.69
N GLU A 2 18.00 12.19 20.83
CA GLU A 2 17.37 12.64 22.06
C GLU A 2 16.87 11.40 22.80
N SER A 3 17.40 11.26 24.00
CA SER A 3 17.06 10.21 24.94
C SER A 3 15.56 10.22 25.21
N GLY A 4 14.89 9.09 24.93
CA GLY A 4 13.49 8.87 25.25
C GLY A 4 13.25 8.81 26.76
N GLU A 5 13.35 9.95 27.42
CA GLU A 5 13.00 10.09 28.82
C GLU A 5 11.49 9.94 28.99
N ARG A 6 11.08 8.85 29.64
CA ARG A 6 9.67 8.65 30.01
C ARG A 6 9.28 9.72 31.03
N LYS A 7 8.57 10.74 30.61
CA LYS A 7 8.01 11.77 31.49
C LYS A 7 6.85 11.16 32.29
N THR A 8 7.01 11.08 33.62
CA THR A 8 5.94 10.61 34.50
C THR A 8 5.09 11.80 34.92
N LYS A 9 3.79 11.75 34.62
CA LYS A 9 2.83 12.77 35.04
C LYS A 9 2.07 12.25 36.28
N TRP A 10 2.15 12.96 37.37
CA TRP A 10 1.40 12.67 38.60
C TRP A 10 0.06 13.35 38.57
N ILE A 11 -1.04 12.60 38.72
CA ILE A 11 -2.40 13.13 38.81
C ILE A 11 -2.94 12.75 40.20
N SER A 12 -3.36 13.75 40.96
CA SER A 12 -4.01 13.51 42.25
C SER A 12 -5.44 13.01 42.05
N THR A 13 -5.76 11.86 42.61
CA THR A 13 -7.11 11.30 42.54
C THR A 13 -8.06 11.85 43.61
N GLY A 14 -7.53 12.58 44.62
CA GLY A 14 -8.31 13.10 45.75
C GLY A 14 -8.90 12.00 46.66
N LEU A 15 -8.59 10.72 46.40
CA LEU A 15 -9.13 9.57 47.12
C LEU A 15 -8.24 9.21 48.32
N SER A 16 -8.85 8.79 49.44
CA SER A 16 -8.09 8.25 50.58
C SER A 16 -7.42 6.91 50.22
N ALA A 17 -6.22 6.64 50.77
CA ALA A 17 -5.38 5.48 50.40
C ALA A 17 -6.01 4.11 50.71
N LYS A 18 -6.95 4.02 51.67
CA LYS A 18 -7.59 2.77 52.05
C LYS A 18 -8.96 2.58 51.33
N GLY A 19 -9.16 1.42 50.73
CA GLY A 19 -10.48 0.97 50.23
C GLY A 19 -10.89 1.49 48.84
N ASN A 20 -10.11 2.38 48.20
CA ASN A 20 -10.50 3.03 46.94
C ASN A 20 -9.73 2.52 45.71
N LYS A 21 -9.08 1.34 45.78
CA LYS A 21 -8.26 0.79 44.70
C LYS A 21 -9.00 0.73 43.36
N ARG A 22 -10.23 0.18 43.32
CA ARG A 22 -11.05 0.09 42.10
C ARG A 22 -11.38 1.46 41.49
N LYS A 23 -11.68 2.48 42.33
CA LYS A 23 -11.95 3.82 41.85
C LYS A 23 -10.70 4.49 41.30
N ALA A 24 -9.55 4.28 41.92
CA ALA A 24 -8.27 4.80 41.45
C ALA A 24 -7.85 4.14 40.13
N GLU A 25 -8.07 2.83 39.97
CA GLU A 25 -7.81 2.12 38.71
C GLU A 25 -8.72 2.62 37.59
N ALA A 26 -10.01 2.83 37.84
CA ALA A 26 -10.95 3.39 36.86
C ALA A 26 -10.55 4.80 36.44
N MET A 27 -10.15 5.67 37.38
CA MET A 27 -9.66 7.03 37.07
C MET A 27 -8.30 6.98 36.32
N LEU A 28 -7.47 5.99 36.56
CA LEU A 28 -6.22 5.81 35.82
C LEU A 28 -6.49 5.40 34.37
N GLU A 29 -7.44 4.48 34.14
CA GLU A 29 -7.85 4.06 32.80
C GLU A 29 -8.49 5.23 32.04
N GLU A 30 -9.36 6.01 32.68
CA GLU A 30 -9.96 7.22 32.12
C GLU A 30 -8.90 8.28 31.80
N ALA A 31 -7.94 8.51 32.72
CA ALA A 31 -6.85 9.44 32.50
C ALA A 31 -5.92 8.98 31.37
N ARG A 32 -5.67 7.68 31.22
CA ARG A 32 -4.91 7.11 30.09
C ARG A 32 -5.64 7.28 28.78
N ALA A 33 -6.95 7.00 28.73
CA ALA A 33 -7.77 7.19 27.54
C ALA A 33 -7.80 8.66 27.10
N ASN A 34 -7.98 9.59 28.06
CA ASN A 34 -7.96 11.03 27.80
C ASN A 34 -6.55 11.53 27.41
N TYR A 35 -5.48 10.99 27.98
CA TYR A 35 -4.11 11.35 27.60
C TYR A 35 -3.79 10.87 26.16
N GLN A 36 -4.16 9.65 25.79
CA GLN A 36 -4.00 9.16 24.44
C GLN A 36 -4.79 9.98 23.42
N SER A 37 -5.96 10.51 23.79
CA SER A 37 -6.75 11.38 22.91
C SER A 37 -6.23 12.81 22.80
N THR A 38 -5.50 13.32 23.81
CA THR A 38 -5.02 14.71 23.84
C THR A 38 -3.67 14.88 23.12
N ASP A 39 -2.77 13.88 23.15
CA ASP A 39 -1.49 13.94 22.43
C ASP A 39 -1.64 13.64 20.93
N ALA A 40 -2.74 12.99 20.52
CA ALA A 40 -3.05 12.72 19.12
C ALA A 40 -3.64 13.93 18.37
N SER A 41 -3.90 15.07 19.05
CA SER A 41 -4.63 16.20 18.47
C SER A 41 -3.84 17.08 17.51
N ASN A 42 -2.51 17.00 17.47
CA ASN A 42 -1.69 17.89 16.63
C ASN A 42 -1.75 17.61 15.11
N GLY A 43 -2.32 16.50 14.67
CA GLY A 43 -2.50 16.16 13.25
C GLY A 43 -3.84 15.50 12.94
N ALA A 44 -4.61 15.17 13.98
CA ALA A 44 -5.88 14.43 13.85
C ALA A 44 -6.97 15.20 13.12
N ASP A 45 -6.97 16.53 13.22
CA ASP A 45 -7.99 17.42 12.62
C ASP A 45 -7.73 17.73 11.14
N ILE A 46 -6.58 17.31 10.59
CA ILE A 46 -6.27 17.50 9.18
C ILE A 46 -7.19 16.62 8.33
N LEU A 47 -7.79 17.18 7.30
CA LEU A 47 -8.55 16.38 6.33
C LEU A 47 -7.63 15.30 5.73
N PHE A 48 -8.10 14.05 5.74
CA PHE A 48 -7.31 12.93 5.23
C PHE A 48 -6.88 13.12 3.76
N ALA A 49 -7.73 13.76 2.95
CA ALA A 49 -7.40 14.11 1.58
C ALA A 49 -6.19 15.05 1.47
N ASP A 50 -6.13 16.07 2.33
CA ASP A 50 -5.05 17.06 2.32
C ASP A 50 -3.76 16.48 2.93
N TYR A 51 -3.90 15.61 3.94
CA TYR A 51 -2.80 14.81 4.45
C TYR A 51 -2.14 13.95 3.35
N MET A 52 -2.94 13.23 2.55
CA MET A 52 -2.43 12.39 1.46
C MET A 52 -1.65 13.19 0.41
N LEU A 53 -2.14 14.37 0.06
CA LEU A 53 -1.46 15.29 -0.87
C LEU A 53 -0.15 15.83 -0.27
N SER A 54 -0.15 16.19 1.00
CA SER A 54 1.07 16.63 1.69
C SER A 54 2.09 15.50 1.83
N TRP A 55 1.63 14.30 2.16
CA TRP A 55 2.50 13.13 2.31
C TRP A 55 3.26 12.80 1.02
N VAL A 56 2.62 12.83 -0.14
CA VAL A 56 3.30 12.50 -1.40
C VAL A 56 4.41 13.50 -1.73
N GLU A 57 4.24 14.78 -1.37
CA GLU A 57 5.29 15.80 -1.54
C GLU A 57 6.45 15.59 -0.54
N ILE A 58 6.14 15.17 0.69
CA ILE A 58 7.17 14.88 1.70
C ILE A 58 8.06 13.71 1.27
N VAL A 59 7.46 12.65 0.72
CA VAL A 59 8.23 11.45 0.31
C VAL A 59 8.86 11.57 -1.08
N ARG A 60 8.52 12.61 -1.84
CA ARG A 60 9.04 12.85 -3.20
C ARG A 60 10.56 12.72 -3.33
N PRO A 61 11.40 13.29 -2.43
CA PRO A 61 12.85 13.19 -2.56
C PRO A 61 13.41 11.77 -2.45
N SER A 62 12.63 10.82 -1.90
CA SER A 62 13.01 9.42 -1.75
C SER A 62 12.48 8.51 -2.86
N LEU A 63 11.73 9.08 -3.82
CA LEU A 63 11.07 8.32 -4.89
C LEU A 63 11.69 8.68 -6.25
N GLU A 64 11.73 7.69 -7.14
CA GLU A 64 11.98 7.94 -8.55
C GLU A 64 10.80 8.69 -9.19
N GLU A 65 11.07 9.53 -10.20
CA GLU A 65 10.07 10.42 -10.82
C GLU A 65 8.84 9.66 -11.33
N ASN A 66 9.00 8.52 -11.96
CA ASN A 66 7.89 7.69 -12.45
C ASN A 66 7.02 7.16 -11.30
N THR A 67 7.63 6.77 -10.18
CA THR A 67 6.93 6.29 -8.98
C THR A 67 6.17 7.43 -8.31
N TYR A 68 6.81 8.59 -8.18
CA TYR A 68 6.17 9.80 -7.67
C TYR A 68 4.96 10.20 -8.52
N ALA A 69 5.11 10.27 -9.84
CA ALA A 69 4.02 10.60 -10.76
C ALA A 69 2.84 9.61 -10.63
N GLY A 70 3.15 8.31 -10.47
CA GLY A 70 2.15 7.28 -10.22
C GLY A 70 1.40 7.47 -8.90
N TYR A 71 2.12 7.72 -7.80
CA TYR A 71 1.52 7.97 -6.49
C TYR A 71 0.65 9.22 -6.49
N ARG A 72 1.21 10.32 -6.99
CA ARG A 72 0.51 11.60 -7.11
C ARG A 72 -0.77 11.45 -7.94
N GLY A 73 -0.69 10.82 -9.10
CA GLY A 73 -1.85 10.60 -9.97
C GLY A 73 -2.97 9.78 -9.30
N ILE A 74 -2.63 8.75 -8.51
CA ILE A 74 -3.60 7.97 -7.75
C ILE A 74 -4.25 8.83 -6.66
N ILE A 75 -3.45 9.58 -5.92
CA ILE A 75 -3.94 10.42 -4.81
C ILE A 75 -4.84 11.52 -5.33
N GLU A 76 -4.39 12.30 -6.32
CA GLU A 76 -5.13 13.45 -6.86
C GLU A 76 -6.44 13.03 -7.56
N LYS A 77 -6.40 11.95 -8.33
CA LYS A 77 -7.54 11.56 -9.18
C LYS A 77 -8.53 10.64 -8.49
N ARG A 78 -8.14 9.92 -7.42
CA ARG A 78 -8.96 8.87 -6.82
C ARG A 78 -9.15 9.02 -5.32
N ILE A 79 -8.05 9.07 -4.55
CA ILE A 79 -8.12 9.05 -3.08
C ILE A 79 -8.61 10.40 -2.55
N ALA A 80 -7.97 11.50 -2.89
CA ALA A 80 -8.29 12.82 -2.35
C ALA A 80 -9.71 13.27 -2.68
N PRO A 81 -10.25 13.16 -3.91
CA PRO A 81 -11.62 13.55 -4.20
C PRO A 81 -12.66 12.77 -3.39
N TYR A 82 -12.47 11.45 -3.23
CA TYR A 82 -13.38 10.61 -2.45
C TYR A 82 -13.42 11.02 -0.97
N PHE A 83 -12.26 11.07 -0.32
CA PHE A 83 -12.21 11.42 1.11
C PHE A 83 -12.54 12.88 1.38
N ARG A 84 -12.29 13.78 0.45
CA ARG A 84 -12.70 15.20 0.56
C ARG A 84 -14.22 15.35 0.53
N SER A 85 -14.92 14.57 -0.30
CA SER A 85 -16.40 14.56 -0.32
C SER A 85 -17.00 14.03 0.98
N LYS A 86 -16.31 13.12 1.65
CA LYS A 86 -16.72 12.56 2.96
C LYS A 86 -16.31 13.44 4.13
N LYS A 87 -15.47 14.46 3.93
CA LYS A 87 -14.92 15.35 4.97
C LYS A 87 -14.27 14.57 6.13
N THR A 88 -13.69 13.41 5.84
CA THR A 88 -13.05 12.55 6.84
C THR A 88 -11.71 13.14 7.26
N THR A 89 -11.50 13.33 8.56
CA THR A 89 -10.21 13.74 9.11
C THR A 89 -9.28 12.55 9.30
N LEU A 90 -7.99 12.80 9.45
CA LEU A 90 -6.98 11.76 9.67
C LEU A 90 -7.23 10.98 10.97
N GLY A 91 -7.65 11.68 12.04
CA GLY A 91 -7.95 11.07 13.34
C GLY A 91 -9.24 10.25 13.37
N GLU A 92 -10.23 10.62 12.53
CA GLU A 92 -11.51 9.91 12.42
C GLU A 92 -11.48 8.74 11.44
N LEU A 93 -10.35 8.53 10.75
CA LEU A 93 -10.23 7.50 9.73
C LEU A 93 -10.29 6.10 10.34
N LYS A 94 -11.36 5.38 10.03
CA LYS A 94 -11.61 4.00 10.49
C LYS A 94 -11.37 3.00 9.35
N PRO A 95 -11.10 1.72 9.68
CA PRO A 95 -10.96 0.66 8.68
C PRO A 95 -12.15 0.56 7.72
N ILE A 96 -13.36 0.84 8.22
CA ILE A 96 -14.59 0.80 7.43
C ILE A 96 -14.58 1.85 6.30
N HIS A 97 -14.08 3.07 6.55
CA HIS A 97 -14.03 4.12 5.53
C HIS A 97 -13.11 3.73 4.36
N ILE A 98 -12.01 3.04 4.66
CA ILE A 98 -11.09 2.53 3.63
C ILE A 98 -11.73 1.37 2.85
N GLN A 99 -12.46 0.49 3.53
CA GLN A 99 -13.16 -0.61 2.89
C GLN A 99 -14.30 -0.10 1.97
N GLU A 100 -15.03 0.92 2.39
CA GLU A 100 -16.04 1.62 1.57
C GLU A 100 -15.41 2.25 0.32
N PHE A 101 -14.22 2.86 0.47
CA PHE A 101 -13.48 3.38 -0.68
C PHE A 101 -13.13 2.29 -1.70
N TYR A 102 -12.69 1.11 -1.26
CA TYR A 102 -12.41 0.00 -2.18
C TYR A 102 -13.68 -0.46 -2.89
N THR A 103 -14.77 -0.61 -2.15
CA THR A 103 -16.08 -0.96 -2.72
C THR A 103 -16.55 0.08 -3.73
N PHE A 104 -16.38 1.36 -3.44
CA PHE A 104 -16.67 2.45 -4.38
C PHE A 104 -15.82 2.36 -5.65
N CYS A 105 -14.51 2.11 -5.51
CA CYS A 105 -13.62 1.95 -6.67
C CYS A 105 -14.04 0.78 -7.56
N GLN A 106 -14.43 -0.35 -6.97
CA GLN A 106 -14.83 -1.54 -7.74
C GLN A 106 -16.22 -1.40 -8.36
N ASN A 107 -17.21 -0.95 -7.60
CA ASN A 107 -18.61 -0.96 -8.02
C ASN A 107 -19.00 0.28 -8.86
N THR A 108 -18.46 1.46 -8.51
CA THR A 108 -18.83 2.71 -9.17
C THR A 108 -17.83 3.11 -10.25
N LEU A 109 -16.54 2.95 -9.99
CA LEU A 109 -15.50 3.32 -10.94
C LEU A 109 -15.05 2.14 -11.82
N HIS A 110 -15.57 0.95 -11.58
CA HIS A 110 -15.24 -0.29 -12.31
C HIS A 110 -13.74 -0.58 -12.40
N VAL A 111 -13.00 -0.23 -11.33
CA VAL A 111 -11.56 -0.41 -11.24
C VAL A 111 -11.23 -1.86 -10.89
N SER A 112 -10.24 -2.44 -11.56
CA SER A 112 -9.82 -3.82 -11.31
C SER A 112 -9.24 -4.00 -9.89
N ASN A 113 -9.34 -5.23 -9.36
CA ASN A 113 -8.75 -5.58 -8.06
C ASN A 113 -7.26 -5.23 -8.01
N ASN A 114 -6.52 -5.49 -9.08
CA ASN A 114 -5.09 -5.22 -9.16
C ASN A 114 -4.78 -3.72 -9.00
N THR A 115 -5.63 -2.86 -9.59
CA THR A 115 -5.49 -1.41 -9.42
C THR A 115 -5.84 -0.98 -7.99
N VAL A 116 -6.87 -1.56 -7.36
CA VAL A 116 -7.21 -1.27 -5.94
C VAL A 116 -6.08 -1.71 -5.00
N ILE A 117 -5.32 -2.76 -5.36
CA ILE A 117 -4.11 -3.16 -4.62
C ILE A 117 -3.04 -2.04 -4.62
N HIS A 118 -2.87 -1.33 -5.73
CA HIS A 118 -1.97 -0.16 -5.76
C HIS A 118 -2.49 0.97 -4.88
N TYR A 119 -3.81 1.22 -4.84
CA TYR A 119 -4.39 2.18 -3.91
C TYR A 119 -4.17 1.78 -2.44
N HIS A 120 -4.34 0.49 -2.13
CA HIS A 120 -4.04 -0.05 -0.81
C HIS A 120 -2.58 0.17 -0.41
N ALA A 121 -1.63 -0.05 -1.32
CA ALA A 121 -0.21 0.17 -1.05
C ALA A 121 0.10 1.65 -0.73
N ASN A 122 -0.49 2.59 -1.48
CA ASN A 122 -0.36 4.03 -1.19
C ASN A 122 -0.91 4.40 0.19
N LEU A 123 -2.14 3.93 0.49
CA LEU A 123 -2.78 4.18 1.79
C LEU A 123 -1.97 3.57 2.95
N MET A 124 -1.44 2.35 2.77
CA MET A 124 -0.62 1.68 3.76
C MET A 124 0.65 2.48 4.05
N SER A 125 1.37 2.93 3.01
CA SER A 125 2.61 3.69 3.16
C SER A 125 2.36 5.05 3.83
N ALA A 126 1.32 5.77 3.42
CA ALA A 126 0.96 7.05 4.00
C ALA A 126 0.55 6.93 5.47
N LEU A 127 -0.30 5.96 5.81
CA LEU A 127 -0.78 5.77 7.18
C LEU A 127 0.28 5.18 8.11
N LYS A 128 1.22 4.38 7.57
CA LYS A 128 2.41 3.97 8.31
C LYS A 128 3.27 5.18 8.66
N TYR A 129 3.53 6.06 7.70
CA TYR A 129 4.25 7.32 7.93
C TYR A 129 3.54 8.22 8.96
N ALA A 130 2.20 8.34 8.89
CA ALA A 130 1.42 9.08 9.88
C ALA A 130 1.61 8.54 11.31
N THR A 131 1.71 7.22 11.45
CA THR A 131 1.95 6.57 12.75
C THR A 131 3.39 6.78 13.23
N GLU A 132 4.38 6.73 12.33
CA GLU A 132 5.79 6.99 12.62
C GLU A 132 6.04 8.45 13.03
N MET A 133 5.27 9.39 12.46
CA MET A 133 5.30 10.82 12.81
C MET A 133 4.36 11.19 13.97
N GLU A 134 3.79 10.20 14.64
CA GLU A 134 2.89 10.39 15.80
C GLU A 134 1.64 11.25 15.50
N LEU A 135 1.25 11.40 14.22
CA LEU A 135 0.02 12.08 13.82
C LEU A 135 -1.23 11.27 14.17
N ILE A 136 -1.10 9.94 14.21
CA ILE A 136 -2.11 8.98 14.68
C ILE A 136 -1.46 7.92 15.55
N SER A 137 -2.16 7.50 16.59
CA SER A 137 -1.64 6.49 17.53
C SER A 137 -1.58 5.08 16.93
N VAL A 138 -2.52 4.72 16.07
CA VAL A 138 -2.64 3.38 15.48
C VAL A 138 -3.13 3.47 14.03
N THR A 139 -2.45 2.76 13.14
CA THR A 139 -2.89 2.68 11.75
C THR A 139 -4.18 1.86 11.61
N PRO A 140 -5.22 2.36 10.91
CA PRO A 140 -6.44 1.60 10.64
C PRO A 140 -6.22 0.44 9.65
N MET A 141 -5.10 0.42 8.92
CA MET A 141 -4.83 -0.53 7.83
C MET A 141 -4.76 -2.00 8.29
N GLY A 142 -4.37 -2.26 9.54
CA GLY A 142 -4.24 -3.63 10.06
C GLY A 142 -5.55 -4.45 10.05
N LYS A 143 -6.70 -3.78 10.03
CA LYS A 143 -8.03 -4.42 9.99
C LYS A 143 -8.70 -4.34 8.61
N VAL A 144 -8.07 -3.70 7.63
CA VAL A 144 -8.61 -3.56 6.26
C VAL A 144 -8.30 -4.81 5.44
N LYS A 145 -9.33 -5.37 4.80
CA LYS A 145 -9.15 -6.52 3.91
C LYS A 145 -8.60 -6.05 2.56
N ARG A 146 -7.38 -6.47 2.24
CA ARG A 146 -6.77 -6.26 0.93
C ARG A 146 -7.54 -7.04 -0.14
N PRO A 147 -7.85 -6.46 -1.31
CA PRO A 147 -8.41 -7.19 -2.43
C PRO A 147 -7.50 -8.35 -2.88
N LYS A 148 -8.10 -9.45 -3.33
CA LYS A 148 -7.33 -10.56 -3.87
C LYS A 148 -6.74 -10.20 -5.23
N LEU A 149 -5.48 -10.57 -5.43
CA LEU A 149 -4.83 -10.45 -6.73
C LEU A 149 -5.54 -11.36 -7.74
N ILE A 150 -5.95 -10.79 -8.86
CA ILE A 150 -6.44 -11.57 -10.00
C ILE A 150 -5.26 -11.73 -10.95
N GLN A 151 -4.82 -12.96 -11.13
CA GLN A 151 -3.82 -13.29 -12.14
C GLN A 151 -4.48 -13.19 -13.51
N ASN A 152 -4.06 -12.21 -14.28
CA ASN A 152 -4.44 -12.16 -15.69
C ASN A 152 -3.56 -13.17 -16.42
N THR A 153 -4.20 -14.18 -17.01
CA THR A 153 -3.54 -15.04 -17.98
C THR A 153 -3.25 -14.16 -19.20
N ALA A 154 -1.97 -13.93 -19.47
CA ALA A 154 -1.59 -13.18 -20.66
C ALA A 154 -2.04 -13.98 -21.88
N ASN A 155 -2.84 -13.37 -22.74
CA ASN A 155 -3.08 -13.91 -24.06
C ASN A 155 -1.82 -13.73 -24.89
N PHE A 156 -1.35 -14.80 -25.47
CA PHE A 156 -0.22 -14.77 -26.39
C PHE A 156 -0.75 -14.64 -27.80
N TYR A 157 -0.07 -13.84 -28.61
CA TYR A 157 -0.35 -13.81 -30.04
C TYR A 157 -0.02 -15.17 -30.67
N THR A 158 -0.87 -15.64 -31.55
CA THR A 158 -0.55 -16.74 -32.46
C THR A 158 0.53 -16.26 -33.46
N LEU A 159 1.17 -17.19 -34.14
CA LEU A 159 2.18 -16.82 -35.15
C LEU A 159 1.56 -15.93 -36.23
N GLU A 160 0.35 -16.27 -36.71
CA GLU A 160 -0.38 -15.50 -37.71
C GLU A 160 -0.72 -14.09 -37.26
N GLU A 161 -1.15 -13.92 -35.97
CA GLU A 161 -1.43 -12.61 -35.38
C GLU A 161 -0.15 -11.79 -35.21
N ALA A 162 0.97 -12.43 -34.88
CA ALA A 162 2.26 -11.76 -34.75
C ALA A 162 2.79 -11.28 -36.11
N GLU A 163 2.69 -12.11 -37.16
CA GLU A 163 3.05 -11.74 -38.53
C GLU A 163 2.19 -10.59 -39.05
N HIS A 164 0.89 -10.64 -38.79
CA HIS A 164 -0.03 -9.56 -39.15
C HIS A 164 0.31 -8.25 -38.42
N LEU A 165 0.63 -8.32 -37.13
CA LEU A 165 1.05 -7.15 -36.34
C LEU A 165 2.35 -6.53 -36.90
N ILE A 166 3.37 -7.36 -37.21
CA ILE A 166 4.63 -6.89 -37.77
C ILE A 166 4.40 -6.24 -39.15
N SER A 167 3.55 -6.85 -39.98
CA SER A 167 3.19 -6.28 -41.28
C SER A 167 2.46 -4.94 -41.15
N ALA A 168 1.56 -4.81 -40.18
CA ALA A 168 0.77 -3.61 -39.95
C ALA A 168 1.61 -2.40 -39.48
N VAL A 169 2.74 -2.63 -38.79
CA VAL A 169 3.64 -1.57 -38.30
C VAL A 169 4.79 -1.29 -39.26
N HIS A 170 4.83 -1.93 -40.41
CA HIS A 170 5.91 -1.75 -41.39
C HIS A 170 6.02 -0.29 -41.85
N GLY A 171 7.21 0.30 -41.72
CA GLY A 171 7.46 1.69 -42.03
C GLY A 171 7.06 2.69 -40.93
N ASP A 172 6.49 2.24 -39.83
CA ASP A 172 6.16 3.09 -38.68
C ASP A 172 7.39 3.19 -37.72
N PRO A 173 7.61 4.32 -37.04
CA PRO A 173 8.67 4.44 -36.02
C PRO A 173 8.63 3.39 -34.89
N ILE A 174 7.50 2.75 -34.65
CA ILE A 174 7.34 1.68 -33.66
C ILE A 174 7.70 0.28 -34.20
N GLU A 175 7.98 0.13 -35.51
CA GLU A 175 8.33 -1.16 -36.14
C GLU A 175 9.50 -1.85 -35.42
N PHE A 176 10.61 -1.16 -35.25
CA PHE A 176 11.79 -1.71 -34.58
C PHE A 176 11.53 -2.14 -33.14
N PRO A 177 10.91 -1.34 -32.25
CA PRO A 177 10.49 -1.78 -30.92
C PRO A 177 9.58 -3.01 -30.91
N VAL A 178 8.61 -3.10 -31.82
CA VAL A 178 7.69 -4.24 -31.92
C VAL A 178 8.43 -5.52 -32.31
N ILE A 179 9.29 -5.44 -33.33
CA ILE A 179 10.12 -6.56 -33.77
C ILE A 179 11.02 -7.02 -32.61
N MET A 180 11.71 -6.11 -31.95
CA MET A 180 12.58 -6.44 -30.82
C MET A 180 11.81 -7.09 -29.67
N ALA A 181 10.59 -6.63 -29.37
CA ALA A 181 9.75 -7.23 -28.35
C ALA A 181 9.30 -8.64 -28.72
N ALA A 182 8.94 -8.89 -29.97
CA ALA A 182 8.54 -10.19 -30.46
C ALA A 182 9.69 -11.21 -30.37
N TYR A 183 10.87 -10.84 -30.84
CA TYR A 183 12.05 -11.73 -30.82
C TYR A 183 12.65 -11.90 -29.43
N SER A 184 12.67 -10.89 -28.58
CA SER A 184 13.21 -11.01 -27.21
C SER A 184 12.35 -11.96 -26.36
N LYS A 185 11.05 -11.99 -26.56
CA LYS A 185 10.16 -12.94 -25.86
C LYS A 185 10.39 -14.37 -26.31
N LEU A 186 10.68 -14.58 -27.59
CA LEU A 186 11.11 -15.89 -28.11
C LEU A 186 12.41 -16.38 -27.45
N LEU A 187 13.40 -15.50 -27.31
CA LEU A 187 14.67 -15.80 -26.62
C LEU A 187 14.48 -16.11 -25.14
N CYS A 188 13.60 -15.43 -24.44
CA CYS A 188 13.28 -15.72 -23.03
C CYS A 188 12.61 -17.10 -22.86
N THR A 189 11.71 -17.50 -23.77
CA THR A 189 11.09 -18.83 -23.73
C THR A 189 12.07 -19.94 -24.02
N PHE A 190 13.00 -19.75 -24.96
CA PHE A 190 14.09 -20.70 -25.23
C PHE A 190 15.08 -20.77 -24.07
N GLY A 191 15.42 -19.65 -23.43
CA GLY A 191 16.30 -19.62 -22.27
C GLY A 191 15.76 -20.38 -21.06
N HIS A 192 14.46 -20.32 -20.78
CA HIS A 192 13.83 -21.12 -19.74
C HIS A 192 13.83 -22.62 -20.05
N SER A 193 13.60 -23.00 -21.30
CA SER A 193 13.65 -24.40 -21.74
C SER A 193 15.07 -25.00 -21.58
N ILE A 194 16.12 -24.23 -21.87
CA ILE A 194 17.51 -24.66 -21.68
C ILE A 194 17.86 -24.82 -20.20
N GLN A 195 17.39 -23.92 -19.33
CA GLN A 195 17.63 -24.05 -17.88
C GLN A 195 16.91 -25.26 -17.27
N ASP A 196 15.70 -25.59 -17.74
CA ASP A 196 14.96 -26.78 -17.28
C ASP A 196 15.63 -28.08 -17.76
N LEU A 197 16.20 -28.10 -18.96
CA LEU A 197 16.97 -29.24 -19.45
C LEU A 197 18.26 -29.43 -18.67
N SER A 198 18.96 -28.35 -18.30
CA SER A 198 20.15 -28.40 -17.46
C SER A 198 19.87 -28.92 -16.05
N ARG A 199 18.70 -28.56 -15.45
CA ARG A 199 18.30 -29.09 -14.13
C ARG A 199 17.92 -30.56 -14.15
N ARG A 200 17.38 -31.07 -15.27
CA ARG A 200 17.03 -32.50 -15.39
C ARG A 200 18.26 -33.40 -15.69
N GLY A 201 19.34 -32.83 -16.20
CA GLY A 201 20.60 -33.56 -16.49
C GLY A 201 21.46 -33.89 -15.28
N ASN A 202 21.29 -33.14 -14.16
CA ASN A 202 22.16 -33.31 -12.97
C ASN A 202 21.60 -34.21 -11.86
N GLY A 203 20.51 -34.94 -12.14
CA GLY A 203 19.79 -35.77 -11.13
C GLY A 203 20.10 -37.27 -11.16
N LYS A 204 21.20 -37.73 -11.78
CA LYS A 204 21.61 -39.15 -11.71
C LYS A 204 22.99 -39.31 -11.09
N HIS A 205 23.08 -39.16 -9.77
CA HIS A 205 24.14 -39.78 -9.00
C HIS A 205 23.76 -41.20 -8.65
N VAL A 206 24.42 -42.12 -9.28
CA VAL A 206 24.37 -43.56 -9.06
C VAL A 206 24.91 -43.86 -7.67
N ASN A 207 24.06 -44.42 -6.79
CA ASN A 207 24.54 -45.14 -5.62
C ASN A 207 25.19 -46.40 -6.07
N ARG A 208 26.52 -46.51 -5.88
CA ARG A 208 27.23 -47.79 -5.83
C ARG A 208 27.44 -48.17 -4.37
N THR A 209 26.72 -49.18 -3.98
CA THR A 209 26.96 -50.01 -2.79
C THR A 209 28.15 -50.92 -3.08
N THR A 210 29.08 -50.96 -2.18
CA THR A 210 29.86 -52.13 -1.73
C THR A 210 30.05 -52.00 -0.23
#